data_dfebc6f3e240b108a37e568a67728e14
#
_entry.id   dfebc6f3e240b108a37e568a67728e14
#
_cell.length_a   1.000
_cell.length_b   1.000
_cell.length_c   1.000
_cell.angle_alpha   90.00
_cell.angle_beta   90.00
_cell.angle_gamma   90.00
#
_symmetry.space_group_name_H-M   'P 1'
#
loop_
_entity.id
_entity.type
_entity.pdbx_description
1 polymer ?
#
loop_
_entity_poly.entity_id
_entity_poly.type
_entity_poly.pdbx_seq_one_letter_code
_entity_poly.pdbx_strand_id
1 'polypeptide(L)'
;MTNLAPVSVALKFGFLAVLYGFLLWVARSASRDLRVGRAVAASEAATGFHSATAAPHAARDARLVVERAPGHSPGMIYDIGEGAVLGRGDEAEIRLDDPFASSRHAQLILQAGVVVLEDLGSTNGTYLNEELLQGPAPLHNGDRVRIGDSEFSYEEA
;
A
#
# COMPACT_ATOMS: atom_id res chain seq x y z
N MET A 1 20.40 16.41 53.93
CA MET A 1 18.98 16.43 53.57
C MET A 1 18.90 16.76 52.08
N THR A 2 18.84 15.74 51.27
CA THR A 2 18.84 15.87 49.78
C THR A 2 17.45 16.32 49.32
N ASN A 3 17.39 17.51 48.69
CA ASN A 3 16.17 18.06 48.12
C ASN A 3 15.69 17.21 46.92
N LEU A 4 14.85 16.24 47.17
CA LEU A 4 14.20 15.39 46.15
C LEU A 4 13.06 16.11 45.38
N ALA A 5 12.64 17.29 45.85
CA ALA A 5 11.55 18.04 45.24
C ALA A 5 11.74 18.46 43.78
N PRO A 6 12.92 19.01 43.35
CA PRO A 6 13.07 19.42 41.97
C PRO A 6 13.13 18.24 40.98
N VAL A 7 13.64 17.09 41.42
CA VAL A 7 13.74 15.90 40.57
C VAL A 7 12.36 15.31 40.27
N SER A 8 11.47 15.27 41.26
CA SER A 8 10.11 14.74 41.07
C SER A 8 9.25 15.65 40.17
N VAL A 9 9.48 16.97 40.22
CA VAL A 9 8.80 17.95 39.35
C VAL A 9 9.30 17.80 37.90
N ALA A 10 10.61 17.71 37.70
CA ALA A 10 11.19 17.50 36.38
C ALA A 10 10.72 16.18 35.73
N LEU A 11 10.59 15.09 36.51
CA LEU A 11 10.11 13.80 36.04
C LEU A 11 8.64 13.88 35.60
N LYS A 12 7.79 14.60 36.34
CA LYS A 12 6.39 14.80 36.00
C LYS A 12 6.22 15.58 34.69
N PHE A 13 6.96 16.66 34.51
CA PHE A 13 6.89 17.43 33.27
C PHE A 13 7.50 16.68 32.09
N GLY A 14 8.56 15.91 32.29
CA GLY A 14 9.16 15.03 31.27
C GLY A 14 8.18 13.97 30.80
N PHE A 15 7.50 13.30 31.73
CA PHE A 15 6.46 12.31 31.40
C PHE A 15 5.28 12.95 30.63
N LEU A 16 4.84 14.12 31.09
CA LEU A 16 3.75 14.84 30.40
C LEU A 16 4.14 15.21 28.96
N ALA A 17 5.35 15.70 28.73
CA ALA A 17 5.84 16.05 27.41
C ALA A 17 5.88 14.85 26.45
N VAL A 18 6.36 13.70 26.94
CA VAL A 18 6.37 12.44 26.18
C VAL A 18 4.95 11.98 25.88
N LEU A 19 4.04 12.04 26.85
CA LEU A 19 2.63 11.67 26.68
C LEU A 19 1.93 12.53 25.63
N TYR A 20 2.11 13.85 25.71
CA TYR A 20 1.53 14.77 24.71
C TYR A 20 2.16 14.62 23.34
N GLY A 21 3.48 14.38 23.26
CA GLY A 21 4.17 14.07 22.01
C GLY A 21 3.61 12.80 21.35
N PHE A 22 3.37 11.77 22.15
CA PHE A 22 2.76 10.52 21.68
C PHE A 22 1.31 10.73 21.20
N LEU A 23 0.51 11.48 21.95
CA LEU A 23 -0.87 11.80 21.56
C LEU A 23 -0.93 12.62 20.27
N LEU A 24 -0.03 13.60 20.10
CA LEU A 24 0.08 14.38 18.86
C LEU A 24 0.52 13.51 17.69
N TRP A 25 1.43 12.57 17.91
CA TRP A 25 1.86 11.62 16.88
C TRP A 25 0.70 10.71 16.45
N VAL A 26 -0.05 10.16 17.41
CA VAL A 26 -1.25 9.33 17.13
C VAL A 26 -2.32 10.14 16.40
N ALA A 27 -2.63 11.37 16.87
CA ALA A 27 -3.60 12.23 16.22
C ALA A 27 -3.20 12.59 14.78
N ARG A 28 -1.89 12.79 14.55
CA ARG A 28 -1.37 13.08 13.21
C ARG A 28 -1.37 11.84 12.31
N SER A 29 -1.15 10.64 12.85
CA SER A 29 -1.28 9.37 12.13
C SER A 29 -2.73 9.12 11.72
N ALA A 30 -3.67 9.25 12.66
CA ALA A 30 -5.10 9.10 12.38
C ALA A 30 -5.64 10.13 11.36
N SER A 31 -5.05 11.34 11.34
CA SER A 31 -5.46 12.41 10.39
C SER A 31 -5.02 12.14 8.96
N ARG A 32 -4.05 11.26 8.73
CA ARG A 32 -3.62 10.85 7.39
C ARG A 32 -4.63 9.89 6.77
N ASP A 33 -5.14 8.95 7.57
CA ASP A 33 -6.13 7.97 7.10
C ASP A 33 -7.49 8.63 6.76
N LEU A 34 -7.87 9.71 7.49
CA LEU A 34 -9.13 10.42 7.21
C LEU A 34 -9.08 11.35 5.98
N ARG A 35 -7.90 11.67 5.46
CA ARG A 35 -7.79 12.53 4.26
C ARG A 35 -8.05 11.75 2.98
N VAL A 36 -7.76 10.47 2.95
CA VAL A 36 -8.05 9.60 1.79
C VAL A 36 -9.56 9.41 1.63
N GLY A 37 -10.31 9.21 2.73
CA GLY A 37 -11.78 9.05 2.68
C GLY A 37 -12.55 10.33 2.34
N ARG A 38 -11.97 11.52 2.53
CA ARG A 38 -12.68 12.79 2.30
C ARG A 38 -12.53 13.35 0.88
N ALA A 39 -11.51 12.89 0.14
CA ALA A 39 -11.33 13.26 -1.26
C ALA A 39 -12.38 12.59 -2.16
N VAL A 40 -12.87 11.42 -1.77
CA VAL A 40 -13.91 10.68 -2.53
C VAL A 40 -15.30 11.31 -2.35
N ALA A 41 -15.62 11.87 -1.17
CA ALA A 41 -16.93 12.46 -0.87
C ALA A 41 -17.13 13.88 -1.44
N ALA A 42 -16.06 14.59 -1.81
CA ALA A 42 -16.15 15.95 -2.35
C ALA A 42 -16.31 15.99 -3.87
N SER A 43 -16.17 14.86 -4.56
CA SER A 43 -16.33 14.76 -6.02
C SER A 43 -17.78 14.56 -6.47
N GLU A 44 -18.71 14.23 -5.56
CA GLU A 44 -20.11 13.95 -5.94
C GLU A 44 -21.03 15.19 -5.99
N ALA A 45 -20.54 16.38 -5.65
CA ALA A 45 -21.39 17.59 -5.53
C ALA A 45 -21.22 18.62 -6.64
N ALA A 46 -20.54 18.35 -7.73
CA ALA A 46 -20.39 19.30 -8.85
C ALA A 46 -20.80 18.71 -10.18
N THR A 47 -22.11 18.83 -10.43
CA THR A 47 -22.75 19.12 -11.71
C THR A 47 -22.53 18.25 -12.95
N GLY A 48 -23.64 17.62 -13.38
CA GLY A 48 -24.29 17.96 -14.68
C GLY A 48 -23.61 17.51 -15.95
N PHE A 49 -24.19 16.45 -16.54
CA PHE A 49 -24.31 16.19 -17.97
C PHE A 49 -23.09 16.49 -18.86
N HIS A 50 -22.34 15.45 -19.17
CA HIS A 50 -22.07 15.12 -20.58
C HIS A 50 -21.82 13.62 -20.67
N SER A 51 -22.73 12.93 -21.34
CA SER A 51 -22.53 11.59 -21.88
C SER A 51 -21.26 11.59 -22.73
N ALA A 52 -20.21 10.96 -22.23
CA ALA A 52 -19.22 10.33 -23.05
C ALA A 52 -19.05 8.94 -22.49
N THR A 53 -19.73 8.01 -23.14
CA THR A 53 -19.57 6.58 -23.02
C THR A 53 -18.14 6.22 -23.43
N ALA A 54 -17.21 6.37 -22.51
CA ALA A 54 -15.95 5.68 -22.54
C ALA A 54 -15.91 4.86 -21.25
N ALA A 55 -16.47 3.67 -21.31
CA ALA A 55 -16.24 2.68 -20.26
C ALA A 55 -14.73 2.50 -20.14
N PRO A 56 -14.16 2.55 -18.93
CA PRO A 56 -12.75 2.22 -18.72
C PRO A 56 -12.59 0.71 -18.96
N HIS A 57 -12.31 0.31 -20.21
CA HIS A 57 -11.97 -1.05 -20.55
C HIS A 57 -10.51 -1.40 -20.12
N ALA A 58 -9.68 -0.39 -19.88
CA ALA A 58 -8.25 -0.57 -19.62
C ALA A 58 -7.93 -1.38 -18.37
N ALA A 59 -8.76 -1.33 -17.33
CA ALA A 59 -8.46 -2.03 -16.08
C ALA A 59 -8.99 -3.48 -16.01
N ARG A 60 -9.77 -3.93 -16.98
CA ARG A 60 -10.27 -5.32 -17.03
C ARG A 60 -9.24 -6.29 -17.57
N ASP A 61 -8.23 -5.80 -18.26
CA ASP A 61 -7.17 -6.60 -18.87
C ASP A 61 -5.79 -6.33 -18.19
N ALA A 62 -5.83 -5.84 -16.93
CA ALA A 62 -4.63 -5.62 -16.13
C ALA A 62 -4.06 -6.95 -15.64
N ARG A 63 -2.75 -7.12 -15.78
CA ARG A 63 -2.06 -8.36 -15.44
C ARG A 63 -0.68 -8.14 -14.85
N LEU A 64 -0.23 -9.08 -14.04
CA LEU A 64 1.15 -9.20 -13.61
C LEU A 64 1.82 -10.34 -14.39
N VAL A 65 2.97 -10.05 -14.95
CA VAL A 65 3.83 -11.02 -15.63
C VAL A 65 5.02 -11.31 -14.73
N VAL A 66 5.28 -12.58 -14.46
CA VAL A 66 6.43 -13.01 -13.66
C VAL A 66 7.71 -12.80 -14.47
N GLU A 67 8.57 -11.90 -14.02
CA GLU A 67 9.93 -11.76 -14.55
C GLU A 67 10.86 -12.79 -13.87
N ARG A 68 10.77 -12.87 -12.57
CA ARG A 68 11.49 -13.82 -11.74
C ARG A 68 10.76 -14.01 -10.43
N ALA A 69 10.45 -15.24 -10.04
CA ALA A 69 9.93 -15.55 -8.70
C ALA A 69 10.23 -17.00 -8.33
N PRO A 70 10.65 -17.28 -7.09
CA PRO A 70 10.82 -18.65 -6.61
C PRO A 70 9.52 -19.45 -6.78
N GLY A 71 9.61 -20.66 -7.31
CA GLY A 71 8.46 -21.53 -7.54
C GLY A 71 7.60 -21.20 -8.78
N HIS A 72 7.93 -20.13 -9.53
CA HIS A 72 7.18 -19.69 -10.70
C HIS A 72 8.05 -19.70 -11.94
N SER A 73 7.43 -19.97 -13.09
CA SER A 73 8.11 -19.88 -14.37
C SER A 73 8.12 -18.43 -14.86
N PRO A 74 9.26 -17.90 -15.34
CA PRO A 74 9.28 -16.60 -16.00
C PRO A 74 8.29 -16.55 -17.17
N GLY A 75 7.59 -15.43 -17.31
CA GLY A 75 6.53 -15.24 -18.29
C GLY A 75 5.15 -15.77 -17.87
N MET A 76 5.00 -16.35 -16.67
CA MET A 76 3.68 -16.69 -16.11
C MET A 76 2.87 -15.42 -15.90
N ILE A 77 1.59 -15.46 -16.23
CA ILE A 77 0.68 -14.31 -16.19
C ILE A 77 -0.36 -14.54 -15.12
N TYR A 78 -0.60 -13.50 -14.31
CA TYR A 78 -1.69 -13.41 -13.36
C TYR A 78 -2.63 -12.28 -13.75
N ASP A 79 -3.88 -12.60 -14.04
CA ASP A 79 -4.92 -11.60 -14.25
C ASP A 79 -5.29 -10.96 -12.91
N ILE A 80 -5.27 -9.63 -12.83
CA ILE A 80 -5.53 -8.91 -11.59
C ILE A 80 -7.05 -8.76 -11.36
N GLY A 81 -7.83 -8.59 -12.43
CA GLY A 81 -9.28 -8.39 -12.34
C GLY A 81 -9.64 -7.15 -11.50
N GLU A 82 -10.43 -7.35 -10.44
CA GLU A 82 -10.82 -6.28 -9.50
C GLU A 82 -9.77 -6.01 -8.42
N GLY A 83 -8.77 -6.90 -8.30
CA GLY A 83 -7.67 -6.81 -7.35
C GLY A 83 -7.11 -8.17 -7.00
N ALA A 84 -5.93 -8.19 -6.38
CA ALA A 84 -5.29 -9.42 -5.90
C ALA A 84 -4.37 -9.14 -4.72
N VAL A 85 -4.30 -10.04 -3.76
CA VAL A 85 -3.31 -10.03 -2.67
C VAL A 85 -2.12 -10.89 -3.08
N LEU A 86 -0.92 -10.34 -2.92
CA LEU A 86 0.34 -11.03 -3.11
C LEU A 86 0.93 -11.40 -1.74
N GLY A 87 1.45 -12.61 -1.60
CA GLY A 87 2.06 -13.03 -0.35
C GLY A 87 2.39 -14.50 -0.29
N ARG A 88 3.06 -14.91 0.79
CA ARG A 88 3.48 -16.30 0.98
C ARG A 88 2.39 -17.18 1.60
N GLY A 89 1.35 -16.57 2.18
CA GLY A 89 0.28 -17.30 2.86
C GLY A 89 -0.74 -17.90 1.91
N ASP A 90 -1.52 -18.84 2.42
CA ASP A 90 -2.56 -19.53 1.65
C ASP A 90 -3.77 -18.63 1.31
N GLU A 91 -3.86 -17.46 1.95
CA GLU A 91 -4.89 -16.45 1.70
C GLU A 91 -4.52 -15.47 0.56
N ALA A 92 -3.31 -15.58 -0.01
CA ALA A 92 -2.90 -14.75 -1.12
C ALA A 92 -3.39 -15.35 -2.45
N GLU A 93 -4.06 -14.54 -3.28
CA GLU A 93 -4.48 -14.92 -4.63
C GLU A 93 -3.27 -15.20 -5.53
N ILE A 94 -2.21 -14.39 -5.38
CA ILE A 94 -0.91 -14.62 -6.02
C ILE A 94 0.06 -15.08 -4.93
N ARG A 95 0.14 -16.40 -4.79
CA ARG A 95 1.01 -17.01 -3.78
C ARG A 95 2.46 -16.98 -4.22
N LEU A 96 3.33 -16.48 -3.35
CA LEU A 96 4.78 -16.38 -3.57
C LEU A 96 5.51 -17.43 -2.72
N ASP A 97 6.29 -18.30 -3.35
CA ASP A 97 7.18 -19.25 -2.66
C ASP A 97 8.49 -18.57 -2.23
N ASP A 98 8.39 -17.30 -1.79
CA ASP A 98 9.50 -16.43 -1.45
C ASP A 98 9.63 -16.31 0.08
N PRO A 99 10.78 -16.71 0.68
CA PRO A 99 10.97 -16.62 2.13
C PRO A 99 10.97 -15.18 2.66
N PHE A 100 11.22 -14.20 1.82
CA PHE A 100 11.21 -12.78 2.17
C PHE A 100 9.83 -12.14 2.03
N ALA A 101 8.86 -12.84 1.44
CA ALA A 101 7.48 -12.36 1.38
C ALA A 101 6.76 -12.62 2.71
N SER A 102 5.97 -11.65 3.18
CA SER A 102 5.03 -11.81 4.28
C SER A 102 3.82 -12.66 3.85
N SER A 103 3.04 -13.21 4.78
CA SER A 103 1.86 -14.04 4.47
C SER A 103 0.86 -13.29 3.60
N ARG A 104 0.58 -12.03 3.96
CA ARG A 104 -0.07 -11.02 3.12
C ARG A 104 0.92 -9.89 3.00
N HIS A 105 1.49 -9.69 1.82
CA HIS A 105 2.61 -8.76 1.65
C HIS A 105 2.17 -7.44 1.03
N ALA A 106 1.52 -7.52 -0.11
CA ALA A 106 1.02 -6.38 -0.84
C ALA A 106 -0.34 -6.69 -1.45
N GLN A 107 -1.07 -5.67 -1.86
CA GLN A 107 -2.32 -5.84 -2.59
C GLN A 107 -2.37 -4.92 -3.81
N LEU A 108 -3.05 -5.41 -4.82
CA LEU A 108 -3.46 -4.65 -5.99
C LEU A 108 -4.95 -4.39 -5.87
N ILE A 109 -5.37 -3.16 -6.07
CA ILE A 109 -6.78 -2.76 -5.97
C ILE A 109 -7.14 -1.93 -7.21
N LEU A 110 -8.23 -2.28 -7.87
CA LEU A 110 -8.77 -1.46 -8.93
C LEU A 110 -9.57 -0.29 -8.32
N GLN A 111 -9.08 0.94 -8.49
CA GLN A 111 -9.71 2.16 -8.00
C GLN A 111 -9.94 3.14 -9.16
N ALA A 112 -11.19 3.47 -9.43
CA ALA A 112 -11.56 4.42 -10.49
C ALA A 112 -10.93 4.11 -11.87
N GLY A 113 -10.73 2.82 -12.18
CA GLY A 113 -10.16 2.38 -13.46
C GLY A 113 -8.62 2.35 -13.50
N VAL A 114 -7.96 2.57 -12.37
CA VAL A 114 -6.50 2.47 -12.21
C VAL A 114 -6.18 1.40 -11.18
N VAL A 115 -5.18 0.56 -11.46
CA VAL A 115 -4.68 -0.40 -10.49
C VAL A 115 -3.70 0.30 -9.55
N VAL A 116 -3.97 0.18 -8.26
CA VAL A 116 -3.15 0.76 -7.18
C VAL A 116 -2.46 -0.37 -6.44
N LEU A 117 -1.15 -0.26 -6.28
CA LEU A 117 -0.31 -1.14 -5.45
C LEU A 117 -0.21 -0.57 -4.04
N GLU A 118 -0.44 -1.40 -3.03
CA GLU A 118 -0.33 -1.04 -1.62
C GLU A 118 0.43 -2.13 -0.85
N ASP A 119 1.39 -1.73 -0.01
CA ASP A 119 2.07 -2.61 0.94
C ASP A 119 1.19 -2.81 2.18
N LEU A 120 0.95 -4.05 2.59
CA LEU A 120 0.09 -4.41 3.72
C LEU A 120 0.83 -4.43 5.07
N GLY A 121 1.88 -3.63 5.22
CA GLY A 121 2.74 -3.62 6.39
C GLY A 121 3.71 -4.81 6.39
N SER A 122 4.26 -5.11 5.25
CA SER A 122 5.20 -6.22 5.08
C SER A 122 6.49 -6.03 5.90
N THR A 123 7.19 -7.14 6.16
CA THR A 123 8.44 -7.10 6.93
C THR A 123 9.60 -6.50 6.14
N ASN A 124 9.69 -6.79 4.86
CA ASN A 124 10.83 -6.41 4.01
C ASN A 124 10.49 -5.28 3.01
N GLY A 125 9.24 -4.86 2.94
CA GLY A 125 8.77 -3.82 2.04
C GLY A 125 8.51 -4.29 0.62
N THR A 126 7.63 -3.57 -0.05
CA THR A 126 7.32 -3.69 -1.47
C THR A 126 8.06 -2.60 -2.23
N TYR A 127 8.61 -2.91 -3.38
CA TYR A 127 9.34 -1.96 -4.22
C TYR A 127 8.63 -1.77 -5.56
N LEU A 128 8.50 -0.53 -5.97
CA LEU A 128 7.98 -0.13 -7.27
C LEU A 128 9.10 0.56 -8.03
N ASN A 129 9.50 0.01 -9.18
CA ASN A 129 10.61 0.51 -10.00
C ASN A 129 11.90 0.72 -9.19
N GLU A 130 12.26 -0.25 -8.33
CA GLU A 130 13.40 -0.24 -7.40
C GLU A 130 13.31 0.77 -6.25
N GLU A 131 12.24 1.56 -6.14
CA GLU A 131 12.01 2.47 -5.02
C GLU A 131 11.08 1.81 -3.99
N LEU A 132 11.44 1.93 -2.69
CA LEU A 132 10.61 1.42 -1.61
C LEU A 132 9.27 2.16 -1.55
N LEU A 133 8.18 1.41 -1.63
CA LEU A 133 6.83 1.96 -1.58
C LEU A 133 6.55 2.57 -0.20
N GLN A 134 6.23 3.87 -0.16
CA GLN A 134 5.95 4.60 1.07
C GLN A 134 4.45 4.70 1.39
N GLY A 135 3.60 4.27 0.48
CA GLY A 135 2.15 4.30 0.56
C GLY A 135 1.54 3.80 -0.75
N PRO A 136 0.21 3.77 -0.87
CA PRO A 136 -0.45 3.34 -2.09
C PRO A 136 0.01 4.15 -3.31
N ALA A 137 0.35 3.46 -4.40
CA ALA A 137 0.80 4.09 -5.65
C ALA A 137 0.07 3.50 -6.86
N PRO A 138 -0.36 4.34 -7.82
CA PRO A 138 -0.93 3.87 -9.06
C PRO A 138 0.13 3.16 -9.91
N LEU A 139 -0.25 2.06 -10.56
CA LEU A 139 0.60 1.36 -11.50
C LEU A 139 0.37 1.87 -12.92
N HIS A 140 1.43 1.88 -13.70
CA HIS A 140 1.43 2.22 -15.11
C HIS A 140 2.02 1.06 -15.92
N ASN A 141 1.59 0.94 -17.16
CA ASN A 141 2.07 -0.12 -18.04
C ASN A 141 3.61 -0.16 -18.12
N GLY A 142 4.19 -1.32 -17.83
CA GLY A 142 5.64 -1.53 -17.76
C GLY A 142 6.26 -1.30 -16.39
N ASP A 143 5.50 -0.91 -15.38
CA ASP A 143 6.00 -0.78 -14.01
C ASP A 143 6.47 -2.13 -13.47
N ARG A 144 7.54 -2.12 -12.67
CA ARG A 144 8.11 -3.29 -12.02
C ARG A 144 7.79 -3.31 -10.54
N VAL A 145 7.21 -4.41 -10.10
CA VAL A 145 6.89 -4.67 -8.69
C VAL A 145 7.83 -5.73 -8.17
N ARG A 146 8.57 -5.45 -7.08
CA ARG A 146 9.47 -6.40 -6.44
C ARG A 146 9.09 -6.63 -4.99
N ILE A 147 9.01 -7.90 -4.61
CA ILE A 147 8.72 -8.41 -3.26
C ILE A 147 9.77 -9.48 -2.95
N GLY A 148 10.70 -9.19 -2.04
CA GLY A 148 11.82 -10.09 -1.76
C GLY A 148 12.65 -10.38 -3.01
N ASP A 149 12.76 -11.66 -3.38
CA ASP A 149 13.42 -12.15 -4.60
C ASP A 149 12.48 -12.25 -5.81
N SER A 150 11.19 -11.99 -5.61
CA SER A 150 10.15 -12.05 -6.64
C SER A 150 9.99 -10.71 -7.34
N GLU A 151 9.99 -10.73 -8.68
CA GLU A 151 9.88 -9.55 -9.55
C GLU A 151 8.81 -9.78 -10.62
N PHE A 152 7.97 -8.80 -10.82
CA PHE A 152 6.85 -8.81 -11.75
C PHE A 152 6.86 -7.55 -12.59
N SER A 153 6.46 -7.64 -13.86
CA SER A 153 6.05 -6.48 -14.65
C SER A 153 4.54 -6.33 -14.67
N TYR A 154 4.07 -5.12 -14.56
CA TYR A 154 2.66 -4.77 -14.69
C TYR A 154 2.37 -4.43 -16.16
N GLU A 155 1.34 -5.03 -16.71
CA GLU A 155 0.88 -4.78 -18.08
C GLU A 155 -0.60 -4.48 -18.12
N GLU A 156 -0.97 -3.50 -18.94
CA GLU A 156 -2.33 -3.18 -19.33
C GLU A 156 -2.48 -3.50 -20.82
N ALA A 157 -3.53 -4.28 -21.16
CA ALA A 157 -3.82 -4.64 -22.56
C ALA A 157 -4.76 -3.67 -23.25
#